data_27e49fdb585f1962780dd08bb520a9fc
#
_entry.id   27e49fdb585f1962780dd08bb520a9fc
#
_cell.length_a   1.000
_cell.length_b   1.000
_cell.length_c   1.000
_cell.angle_alpha   90.00
_cell.angle_beta   90.00
_cell.angle_gamma   90.00
#
_symmetry.space_group_name_H-M   'P 1'
#
loop_
_entity.id
_entity.type
_entity.pdbx_description
1 polymer ?
#
loop_
_entity_poly.entity_id
_entity_poly.type
_entity_poly.pdbx_seq_one_letter_code
_entity_poly.pdbx_strand_id
1 'polypeptide(L)'
;MNIYFACSITGGREFESTYQQIVTALTADGHEIPTSHLVQSEVIENERELTPQYVYERDVNWIKNCNVLIAEVSAPSHGVGYEIAFALEIGKPVLCIHDLGRKVSKMITGNPNPALATKSYSTLDEAISLCREFLSKTTHL
;
A
#
# COMPACT_ATOMS: atom_id res chain seq x y z
N MET A 1 -12.25 7.84 -3.79
CA MET A 1 -12.12 6.37 -3.74
C MET A 1 -11.69 5.95 -2.34
N ASN A 2 -12.02 4.73 -1.94
CA ASN A 2 -11.48 4.08 -0.74
C ASN A 2 -10.22 3.30 -1.14
N ILE A 3 -9.07 3.68 -0.59
CA ILE A 3 -7.76 3.13 -0.93
C ILE A 3 -7.21 2.37 0.28
N TYR A 4 -6.88 1.09 0.12
CA TYR A 4 -6.06 0.38 1.08
C TYR A 4 -4.58 0.69 0.80
N PHE A 5 -3.94 1.47 1.67
CA PHE A 5 -2.51 1.76 1.55
C PHE A 5 -1.72 0.78 2.42
N ALA A 6 -0.90 -0.05 1.78
CA ALA A 6 -0.07 -1.06 2.40
C ALA A 6 1.39 -0.61 2.44
N CYS A 7 2.02 -0.72 3.59
CA CYS A 7 3.43 -0.41 3.78
C CYS A 7 4.03 -1.24 4.92
N SER A 8 5.36 -1.38 4.93
CA SER A 8 6.05 -2.08 6.01
C SER A 8 6.01 -1.27 7.31
N ILE A 9 5.42 -1.83 8.37
CA ILE A 9 5.34 -1.20 9.67
C ILE A 9 6.54 -1.59 10.54
N THR A 10 6.97 -2.85 10.45
CA THR A 10 8.01 -3.43 11.31
C THR A 10 9.39 -3.48 10.68
N GLY A 11 9.52 -3.18 9.41
CA GLY A 11 10.77 -3.25 8.62
C GLY A 11 11.73 -2.08 8.80
N GLY A 12 11.52 -1.22 9.80
CA GLY A 12 12.31 -0.02 10.03
C GLY A 12 11.59 1.26 9.61
N ARG A 13 12.17 2.41 10.00
CA ARG A 13 11.55 3.74 9.79
C ARG A 13 12.06 4.49 8.56
N GLU A 14 12.89 3.86 7.73
CA GLU A 14 13.56 4.50 6.60
C GLU A 14 12.58 5.15 5.62
N PHE A 15 11.45 4.48 5.36
CA PHE A 15 10.42 4.96 4.42
C PHE A 15 9.19 5.58 5.09
N GLU A 16 9.19 5.74 6.41
CA GLU A 16 8.04 6.26 7.16
C GLU A 16 7.59 7.63 6.64
N SER A 17 8.54 8.55 6.43
CA SER A 17 8.24 9.88 5.87
C SER A 17 7.64 9.79 4.47
N THR A 18 8.12 8.89 3.64
CA THR A 18 7.57 8.64 2.29
C THR A 18 6.12 8.16 2.39
N TYR A 19 5.83 7.20 3.25
CA TYR A 19 4.46 6.71 3.47
C TYR A 19 3.52 7.81 3.92
N GLN A 20 3.94 8.60 4.91
CA GLN A 20 3.14 9.71 5.45
C GLN A 20 2.81 10.75 4.38
N GLN A 21 3.78 11.11 3.56
CA GLN A 21 3.60 12.13 2.52
C GLN A 21 2.72 11.63 1.37
N ILE A 22 2.83 10.35 0.98
CA ILE A 22 1.93 9.75 -0.02
C ILE A 22 0.50 9.75 0.51
N VAL A 23 0.28 9.26 1.73
CA VAL A 23 -1.05 9.20 2.35
C VAL A 23 -1.63 10.60 2.50
N THR A 24 -0.84 11.58 2.93
CA THR A 24 -1.27 12.98 3.06
C THR A 24 -1.72 13.55 1.71
N ALA A 25 -0.94 13.34 0.65
CA ALA A 25 -1.27 13.83 -0.68
C ALA A 25 -2.57 13.21 -1.21
N LEU A 26 -2.73 11.89 -1.10
CA LEU A 26 -3.93 11.20 -1.58
C LEU A 26 -5.17 11.56 -0.75
N THR A 27 -5.02 11.78 0.55
CA THR A 27 -6.12 12.29 1.40
C THR A 27 -6.53 13.70 1.00
N ALA A 28 -5.56 14.58 0.71
CA ALA A 28 -5.83 15.93 0.22
C ALA A 28 -6.54 15.94 -1.14
N ASP A 29 -6.31 14.91 -1.96
CA ASP A 29 -7.00 14.70 -3.24
C ASP A 29 -8.47 14.18 -3.05
N GLY A 30 -8.92 14.00 -1.80
CA GLY A 30 -10.29 13.57 -1.48
C GLY A 30 -10.50 12.05 -1.43
N HIS A 31 -9.43 11.26 -1.32
CA HIS A 31 -9.52 9.81 -1.15
C HIS A 31 -9.64 9.43 0.33
N GLU A 32 -10.36 8.35 0.61
CA GLU A 32 -10.44 7.74 1.94
C GLU A 32 -9.37 6.65 2.08
N ILE A 33 -8.58 6.70 3.16
CA ILE A 33 -7.51 5.74 3.43
C ILE A 33 -7.68 5.19 4.85
N PRO A 34 -8.39 4.08 5.04
CA PRO A 34 -8.63 3.49 6.37
C PRO A 34 -7.35 3.14 7.12
N THR A 35 -6.28 2.81 6.37
CA THR A 35 -4.96 2.48 6.92
C THR A 35 -4.10 3.70 7.26
N SER A 36 -4.61 4.93 7.11
CA SER A 36 -3.83 6.16 7.31
C SER A 36 -3.16 6.26 8.69
N HIS A 37 -3.77 5.70 9.74
CA HIS A 37 -3.17 5.67 11.08
C HIS A 37 -1.92 4.78 11.15
N LEU A 38 -1.76 3.78 10.27
CA LEU A 38 -0.63 2.85 10.26
C LEU A 38 0.69 3.51 9.82
N VAL A 39 0.64 4.68 9.18
CA VAL A 39 1.84 5.44 8.80
C VAL A 39 2.29 6.42 9.89
N GLN A 40 1.58 6.51 11.00
CA GLN A 40 1.94 7.37 12.13
C GLN A 40 3.07 6.76 12.96
N SER A 41 3.91 7.62 13.55
CA SER A 41 5.10 7.21 14.31
C SER A 41 4.79 6.34 15.54
N GLU A 42 3.59 6.45 16.10
CA GLU A 42 3.14 5.76 17.31
C GLU A 42 2.47 4.41 17.03
N VAL A 43 2.31 4.04 15.76
CA VAL A 43 1.53 2.86 15.36
C VAL A 43 2.06 1.56 15.96
N ILE A 44 3.37 1.40 16.09
CA ILE A 44 3.97 0.15 16.58
C ILE A 44 3.52 -0.16 18.02
N GLU A 45 3.42 0.84 18.88
CA GLU A 45 2.95 0.66 20.25
C GLU A 45 1.47 0.31 20.28
N ASN A 46 0.66 1.02 19.52
CA ASN A 46 -0.79 0.80 19.44
C ASN A 46 -1.12 -0.58 18.84
N GLU A 47 -0.42 -1.01 17.79
CA GLU A 47 -0.63 -2.32 17.15
C GLU A 47 -0.21 -3.49 18.05
N ARG A 48 0.79 -3.32 18.94
CA ARG A 48 1.21 -4.37 19.89
C ARG A 48 0.15 -4.77 20.88
N GLU A 49 -0.78 -3.88 21.21
CA GLU A 49 -1.88 -4.15 22.14
C GLU A 49 -3.03 -4.94 21.48
N LEU A 50 -3.05 -5.00 20.15
CA LEU A 50 -4.08 -5.70 19.39
C LEU A 50 -3.73 -7.18 19.23
N THR A 51 -4.75 -8.05 19.28
CA THR A 51 -4.54 -9.46 18.99
C THR A 51 -4.23 -9.69 17.50
N PRO A 52 -3.42 -10.70 17.16
CA PRO A 52 -3.18 -11.05 15.76
C PRO A 52 -4.48 -11.31 14.96
N GLN A 53 -5.44 -11.99 15.58
CA GLN A 53 -6.74 -12.24 14.95
C GLN A 53 -7.48 -10.96 14.63
N TYR A 54 -7.52 -10.01 15.56
CA TYR A 54 -8.20 -8.71 15.33
C TYR A 54 -7.56 -7.95 14.17
N VAL A 55 -6.22 -7.87 14.14
CA VAL A 55 -5.49 -7.19 13.04
C VAL A 55 -5.82 -7.84 11.69
N TYR A 56 -5.77 -9.17 11.63
CA TYR A 56 -6.11 -9.91 10.41
C TYR A 56 -7.54 -9.62 9.93
N GLU A 57 -8.51 -9.74 10.80
CA GLU A 57 -9.93 -9.53 10.45
C GLU A 57 -10.19 -8.08 10.02
N ARG A 58 -9.61 -7.11 10.71
CA ARG A 58 -9.69 -5.68 10.38
C ARG A 58 -9.11 -5.39 9.00
N ASP A 59 -7.88 -5.82 8.76
CA ASP A 59 -7.15 -5.49 7.54
C ASP A 59 -7.78 -6.19 6.33
N VAL A 60 -8.15 -7.46 6.46
CA VAL A 60 -8.90 -8.20 5.42
C VAL A 60 -10.23 -7.52 5.10
N ASN A 61 -10.96 -7.05 6.12
CA ASN A 61 -12.21 -6.33 5.91
C ASN A 61 -11.99 -5.01 5.15
N TRP A 62 -10.95 -4.25 5.48
CA TRP A 62 -10.61 -3.04 4.74
C TRP A 62 -10.26 -3.34 3.28
N ILE A 63 -9.48 -4.39 3.01
CA ILE A 63 -9.17 -4.80 1.63
C ILE A 63 -10.42 -5.19 0.86
N LYS A 64 -11.33 -5.95 1.47
CA LYS A 64 -12.60 -6.31 0.84
C LYS A 64 -13.44 -5.09 0.43
N ASN A 65 -13.42 -4.06 1.25
CA ASN A 65 -14.22 -2.85 1.05
C ASN A 65 -13.52 -1.72 0.28
N CYS A 66 -12.21 -1.84 -0.01
CA CYS A 66 -11.51 -0.84 -0.80
C CYS A 66 -11.86 -0.92 -2.30
N ASN A 67 -11.64 0.18 -3.00
CA ASN A 67 -11.70 0.20 -4.47
C ASN A 67 -10.40 -0.31 -5.08
N VAL A 68 -9.27 0.06 -4.50
CA VAL A 68 -7.92 -0.31 -4.96
C VAL A 68 -6.98 -0.52 -3.77
N LEU A 69 -5.90 -1.26 -4.00
CA LEU A 69 -4.78 -1.37 -3.07
C LEU A 69 -3.54 -0.68 -3.67
N ILE A 70 -2.92 0.19 -2.91
CA ILE A 70 -1.61 0.79 -3.23
C ILE A 70 -0.62 0.33 -2.18
N ALA A 71 0.46 -0.34 -2.60
CA ALA A 71 1.50 -0.84 -1.73
C ALA A 71 2.85 -0.16 -2.02
N GLU A 72 3.50 0.37 -1.00
CA GLU A 72 4.90 0.78 -1.08
C GLU A 72 5.76 -0.40 -0.60
N VAL A 73 6.56 -0.96 -1.51
CA VAL A 73 7.23 -2.26 -1.32
C VAL A 73 8.76 -2.16 -1.29
N SER A 74 9.32 -0.99 -1.01
CA SER A 74 10.77 -0.79 -0.87
C SER A 74 11.36 -1.57 0.30
N ALA A 75 10.65 -1.67 1.42
CA ALA A 75 11.02 -2.49 2.56
C ALA A 75 10.26 -3.81 2.56
N PRO A 76 10.94 -4.96 2.72
CA PRO A 76 10.28 -6.26 2.77
C PRO A 76 9.28 -6.35 3.93
N SER A 77 8.12 -6.95 3.67
CA SER A 77 7.09 -7.18 4.68
C SER A 77 6.25 -8.41 4.32
N HIS A 78 6.16 -9.35 5.27
CA HIS A 78 5.28 -10.52 5.11
C HIS A 78 3.82 -10.11 4.94
N GLY A 79 3.35 -9.16 5.77
CA GLY A 79 1.97 -8.69 5.76
C GLY A 79 1.61 -8.02 4.43
N VAL A 80 2.46 -7.12 3.95
CA VAL A 80 2.24 -6.44 2.66
C VAL A 80 2.16 -7.43 1.50
N GLY A 81 3.04 -8.44 1.48
CA GLY A 81 2.99 -9.51 0.46
C GLY A 81 1.67 -10.28 0.49
N TYR A 82 1.19 -10.63 1.68
CA TYR A 82 -0.11 -11.28 1.86
C TYR A 82 -1.27 -10.40 1.37
N GLU A 83 -1.28 -9.13 1.75
CA GLU A 83 -2.32 -8.16 1.38
C GLU A 83 -2.41 -7.97 -0.13
N ILE A 84 -1.26 -7.85 -0.81
CA ILE A 84 -1.18 -7.79 -2.28
C ILE A 84 -1.83 -9.02 -2.92
N ALA A 85 -1.41 -10.22 -2.48
CA ALA A 85 -1.93 -11.47 -3.03
C ALA A 85 -3.42 -11.61 -2.79
N PHE A 86 -3.88 -11.31 -1.59
CA PHE A 86 -5.30 -11.37 -1.24
C PHE A 86 -6.14 -10.39 -2.06
N ALA A 87 -5.69 -9.14 -2.22
CA ALA A 87 -6.38 -8.15 -3.04
C ALA A 87 -6.54 -8.61 -4.50
N LEU A 88 -5.47 -9.15 -5.09
CA LEU A 88 -5.50 -9.68 -6.46
C LEU A 88 -6.44 -10.87 -6.59
N GLU A 89 -6.46 -11.79 -5.61
CA GLU A 89 -7.33 -12.95 -5.61
C GLU A 89 -8.82 -12.58 -5.60
N ILE A 90 -9.18 -11.50 -4.91
CA ILE A 90 -10.55 -10.99 -4.89
C ILE A 90 -10.84 -9.94 -5.98
N GLY A 91 -9.95 -9.81 -6.97
CA GLY A 91 -10.15 -8.98 -8.16
C GLY A 91 -9.94 -7.48 -7.96
N LYS A 92 -9.23 -7.05 -6.90
CA LYS A 92 -8.93 -5.63 -6.70
C LYS A 92 -7.76 -5.20 -7.58
N PRO A 93 -7.82 -4.01 -8.21
CA PRO A 93 -6.66 -3.39 -8.83
C PRO A 93 -5.58 -3.07 -7.79
N VAL A 94 -4.33 -3.40 -8.10
CA VAL A 94 -3.19 -3.21 -7.21
C VAL A 94 -2.07 -2.43 -7.90
N LEU A 95 -1.56 -1.41 -7.22
CA LEU A 95 -0.33 -0.72 -7.60
C LEU A 95 0.74 -1.00 -6.54
N CYS A 96 1.88 -1.55 -6.96
CA CYS A 96 3.08 -1.62 -6.15
C CYS A 96 4.07 -0.54 -6.61
N ILE A 97 4.52 0.32 -5.70
CA ILE A 97 5.57 1.30 -5.95
C ILE A 97 6.77 1.03 -5.06
N HIS A 98 7.96 1.33 -5.56
CA HIS A 98 9.20 1.16 -4.79
C HIS A 98 10.28 2.14 -5.22
N ASP A 99 11.18 2.45 -4.33
CA ASP A 99 12.40 3.20 -4.64
C ASP A 99 13.23 2.44 -5.67
N LEU A 100 13.76 3.16 -6.66
CA LEU A 100 14.53 2.60 -7.77
C LEU A 100 15.75 1.80 -7.31
N GLY A 101 16.38 2.17 -6.19
CA GLY A 101 17.55 1.49 -5.62
C GLY A 101 17.23 0.22 -4.83
N ARG A 102 15.97 -0.15 -4.69
CA ARG A 102 15.55 -1.30 -3.88
C ARG A 102 15.18 -2.51 -4.72
N LYS A 103 15.59 -3.68 -4.19
CA LYS A 103 15.18 -4.97 -4.76
C LYS A 103 13.80 -5.35 -4.21
N VAL A 104 12.89 -5.64 -5.10
CA VAL A 104 11.56 -6.13 -4.77
C VAL A 104 11.48 -7.63 -5.07
N SER A 105 10.72 -8.36 -4.27
CA SER A 105 10.51 -9.80 -4.48
C SER A 105 10.06 -10.10 -5.91
N LYS A 106 10.64 -11.14 -6.49
CA LYS A 106 10.24 -11.65 -7.81
C LYS A 106 8.79 -12.16 -7.83
N MET A 107 8.22 -12.49 -6.69
CA MET A 107 6.80 -12.82 -6.56
C MET A 107 5.88 -11.63 -6.86
N ILE A 108 6.39 -10.40 -6.72
CA ILE A 108 5.68 -9.17 -7.10
C ILE A 108 6.06 -8.76 -8.51
N THR A 109 7.35 -8.59 -8.79
CA THR A 109 7.83 -8.07 -10.08
C THR A 109 7.59 -9.03 -11.25
N GLY A 110 7.53 -10.33 -11.00
CA GLY A 110 7.26 -11.39 -12.00
C GLY A 110 5.80 -11.83 -12.09
N ASN A 111 4.90 -11.23 -11.32
CA ASN A 111 3.49 -11.62 -11.29
C ASN A 111 2.78 -11.10 -12.56
N PRO A 112 2.20 -11.99 -13.40
CA PRO A 112 1.58 -11.60 -14.67
C PRO A 112 0.13 -11.13 -14.54
N ASN A 113 -0.41 -11.02 -13.33
CA ASN A 113 -1.82 -10.62 -13.14
C ASN A 113 -2.07 -9.24 -13.75
N PRO A 114 -3.02 -9.09 -14.69
CA PRO A 114 -3.28 -7.82 -15.36
C PRO A 114 -3.82 -6.72 -14.42
N ALA A 115 -4.33 -7.09 -13.25
CA ALA A 115 -4.77 -6.14 -12.24
C ALA A 115 -3.61 -5.57 -11.39
N LEU A 116 -2.38 -6.08 -11.56
CA LEU A 116 -1.19 -5.61 -10.88
C LEU A 116 -0.34 -4.71 -11.77
N ALA A 117 -0.06 -3.50 -11.29
CA ALA A 117 0.98 -2.63 -11.83
C ALA A 117 2.14 -2.51 -10.85
N THR A 118 3.37 -2.62 -11.31
CA THR A 118 4.58 -2.41 -10.50
C THR A 118 5.42 -1.30 -11.15
N LYS A 119 5.75 -0.27 -10.37
CA LYS A 119 6.48 0.92 -10.82
C LYS A 119 7.56 1.31 -9.83
N SER A 120 8.72 1.75 -10.33
CA SER A 120 9.75 2.37 -9.53
C SER A 120 9.64 3.89 -9.55
N TYR A 121 10.11 4.54 -8.50
CA TYR A 121 10.22 6.00 -8.40
C TYR A 121 11.62 6.41 -7.92
N SER A 122 12.06 7.59 -8.32
CA SER A 122 13.33 8.19 -7.87
C SER A 122 13.09 9.32 -6.86
N THR A 123 11.92 9.94 -6.87
CA THR A 123 11.55 11.04 -5.98
C THR A 123 10.16 10.83 -5.39
N LEU A 124 9.89 11.48 -4.27
CA LEU A 124 8.57 11.47 -3.65
C LEU A 124 7.47 12.00 -4.60
N ASP A 125 7.75 13.08 -5.32
CA ASP A 125 6.80 13.66 -6.26
C ASP A 125 6.45 12.67 -7.37
N GLU A 126 7.43 11.90 -7.84
CA GLU A 126 7.21 10.82 -8.81
C GLU A 126 6.34 9.70 -8.21
N ALA A 127 6.59 9.29 -6.96
CA ALA A 127 5.78 8.31 -6.27
C ALA A 127 4.30 8.73 -6.17
N ILE A 128 4.05 9.97 -5.78
CA ILE A 128 2.69 10.54 -5.69
C ILE A 128 2.05 10.61 -7.08
N SER A 129 2.80 11.02 -8.11
CA SER A 129 2.31 11.09 -9.48
C SER A 129 1.90 9.72 -10.02
N LEU A 130 2.68 8.67 -9.73
CA LEU A 130 2.34 7.29 -10.11
C LEU A 130 1.04 6.81 -9.45
N CYS A 131 0.84 7.15 -8.18
CA CYS A 131 -0.42 6.84 -7.49
C CYS A 131 -1.61 7.55 -8.16
N ARG A 132 -1.50 8.84 -8.46
CA ARG A 132 -2.55 9.62 -9.10
C ARG A 132 -2.87 9.11 -10.50
N GLU A 133 -1.86 8.77 -11.29
CA GLU A 133 -2.02 8.18 -12.63
C GLU A 133 -2.77 6.84 -12.56
N PHE A 134 -2.40 5.98 -11.61
CA PHE A 134 -3.08 4.71 -11.40
C PHE A 134 -4.56 4.89 -11.04
N LEU A 135 -4.84 5.79 -10.09
CA LEU A 135 -6.21 6.09 -9.65
C LEU A 135 -7.08 6.65 -10.78
N SER A 136 -6.52 7.55 -11.60
CA SER A 136 -7.26 8.12 -12.74
C SER A 136 -7.67 7.07 -13.77
N LYS A 137 -6.81 6.10 -14.03
CA LYS A 137 -7.11 4.99 -14.96
C LYS A 137 -8.16 4.03 -14.39
N THR A 138 -8.16 3.83 -13.08
CA THR A 138 -9.09 2.90 -12.41
C THR A 138 -10.50 3.48 -12.27
N THR A 139 -10.66 4.80 -12.27
CA THR A 139 -11.97 5.47 -12.20
C THR A 139 -12.82 5.23 -13.47
N HIS A 140 -12.22 4.80 -14.56
CA HIS A 140 -12.88 4.56 -15.84
C HIS A 140 -13.22 3.07 -16.11
N LEU A 141 -13.01 2.19 -15.12
CA LEU A 141 -13.42 0.78 -15.13
C LEU A 141 -14.72 0.59 -14.35
#